data_fc510481fc9c192bd6d79efd7ede7382
#
_entry.id   fc510481fc9c192bd6d79efd7ede7382
#
_cell.length_a   1.000
_cell.length_b   1.000
_cell.length_c   1.000
_cell.angle_alpha   90.00
_cell.angle_beta   90.00
_cell.angle_gamma   90.00
#
_symmetry.space_group_name_H-M   'P 1'
#
loop_
_entity.id
_entity.type
_entity.pdbx_description
1 polymer ?
#
loop_
_entity_poly.entity_id
_entity_poly.type
_entity_poly.pdbx_seq_one_letter_code
_entity_poly.pdbx_strand_id
1 'polypeptide(L)'
;MPVDTQNSDYAKNLPIWELVRDCDEGATAIKSRRNTATQYAGGIGSLAGTAYLPAPNSQDGSSDNQIRYDAYRSRASFVNFVSHTKEGMLGMVFRKPTEIEIPPNIDYLIENANGNGLHLDQMIKDAASDTLLTGRYGLLVDYPQTDEGLTQAEVSTAGLQASILAYPAESVINWRCEVLNGVKQLTMVVLQEPRIKTRDNDYFEVEDCMYHRVLLLKDGVYTQLLYDENNALIIDDIVPRKANGSTWDIIPFEFIGSVNNDETSDKAPLYDIAEINVAHYRNSADYEESCFIVGQPTPVISGLTQQWVDDNFGGGIELGSRSGLLLPLDANASLLQAAPNQMPERGMELKEVQMVKIGTRMIQESSGAETAEAAKIRFAGQNSKLGSLIVNVEEAFRKSLTWLGEFMGGEGNIVLNINKEFYDATIDPQMIAQTMMLQDRGVIGMSDVRYLLRRGNLLDSERTDKEIEADSEVFEVEPV
;
A
#
# COMPACT_ATOMS: atom_id res chain seq x y z
N MET A 1 -30.01 5.41 -13.07
CA MET A 1 -29.12 4.37 -12.50
C MET A 1 -28.88 4.77 -11.07
N PRO A 2 -28.77 3.85 -10.14
CA PRO A 2 -28.48 4.20 -8.76
C PRO A 2 -27.07 4.82 -8.64
N VAL A 3 -26.84 5.65 -7.63
CA VAL A 3 -25.59 6.41 -7.44
C VAL A 3 -24.39 5.50 -7.20
N ASP A 4 -24.62 4.31 -6.66
CA ASP A 4 -23.64 3.26 -6.37
C ASP A 4 -23.22 2.44 -7.61
N THR A 5 -23.62 2.86 -8.82
CA THR A 5 -23.20 2.22 -10.06
C THR A 5 -21.69 2.33 -10.23
N GLN A 6 -21.02 1.17 -10.34
CA GLN A 6 -19.57 1.11 -10.46
C GLN A 6 -19.09 1.32 -11.91
N ASN A 7 -17.94 1.96 -12.06
CA ASN A 7 -17.21 2.01 -13.32
C ASN A 7 -16.68 0.61 -13.67
N SER A 8 -16.65 0.27 -14.97
CA SER A 8 -16.15 -1.04 -15.43
C SER A 8 -14.67 -1.27 -15.08
N ASP A 9 -13.86 -0.22 -15.09
CA ASP A 9 -12.44 -0.29 -14.73
C ASP A 9 -12.27 -0.52 -13.22
N TYR A 10 -13.10 0.13 -12.39
CA TYR A 10 -13.19 -0.15 -10.96
C TYR A 10 -13.53 -1.62 -10.67
N ALA A 11 -14.63 -2.11 -11.27
CA ALA A 11 -15.10 -3.48 -11.04
C ALA A 11 -14.05 -4.55 -11.46
N LYS A 12 -13.27 -4.27 -12.50
CA LYS A 12 -12.17 -5.12 -12.95
C LYS A 12 -11.00 -5.15 -11.97
N ASN A 13 -10.66 -4.00 -11.38
CA ASN A 13 -9.47 -3.87 -10.52
C ASN A 13 -9.76 -4.17 -9.04
N LEU A 14 -11.01 -4.06 -8.58
CA LEU A 14 -11.38 -4.28 -7.18
C LEU A 14 -10.86 -5.61 -6.60
N PRO A 15 -10.99 -6.78 -7.28
CA PRO A 15 -10.44 -8.04 -6.75
C PRO A 15 -8.92 -8.04 -6.64
N ILE A 16 -8.23 -7.26 -7.49
CA ILE A 16 -6.77 -7.11 -7.48
C ILE A 16 -6.36 -6.29 -6.25
N TRP A 17 -7.03 -5.17 -6.02
CA TRP A 17 -6.78 -4.31 -4.86
C TRP A 17 -7.04 -5.06 -3.55
N GLU A 18 -8.15 -5.79 -3.46
CA GLU A 18 -8.47 -6.63 -2.31
C GLU A 18 -7.38 -7.66 -2.00
N LEU A 19 -6.87 -8.36 -3.02
CA LEU A 19 -5.79 -9.32 -2.85
C LEU A 19 -4.52 -8.67 -2.30
N VAL A 20 -4.12 -7.53 -2.85
CA VAL A 20 -2.89 -6.84 -2.43
C VAL A 20 -3.03 -6.30 -1.01
N ARG A 21 -4.20 -5.74 -0.66
CA ARG A 21 -4.48 -5.27 0.72
C ARG A 21 -4.51 -6.39 1.73
N ASP A 22 -5.17 -7.50 1.42
CA ASP A 22 -5.20 -8.68 2.30
C ASP A 22 -3.78 -9.23 2.55
N CYS A 23 -2.92 -9.21 1.52
CA CYS A 23 -1.51 -9.56 1.68
C CYS A 23 -0.75 -8.54 2.54
N ASP A 24 -1.00 -7.24 2.36
CA ASP A 24 -0.37 -6.19 3.15
C ASP A 24 -0.81 -6.25 4.63
N GLU A 25 -2.09 -6.47 4.90
CA GLU A 25 -2.63 -6.65 6.25
C GLU A 25 -2.06 -7.91 6.93
N GLY A 26 -1.84 -8.97 6.15
CA GLY A 26 -1.08 -10.13 6.60
C GLY A 26 -1.90 -11.36 6.97
N ALA A 27 -1.36 -12.18 7.87
CA ALA A 27 -1.86 -13.53 8.15
C ALA A 27 -3.34 -13.57 8.58
N THR A 28 -3.81 -12.57 9.33
CA THR A 28 -5.19 -12.52 9.82
C THR A 28 -6.16 -12.35 8.64
N ALA A 29 -5.93 -11.37 7.77
CA ALA A 29 -6.76 -11.15 6.59
C ALA A 29 -6.73 -12.37 5.64
N ILE A 30 -5.54 -12.88 5.33
CA ILE A 30 -5.34 -14.03 4.45
C ILE A 30 -6.06 -15.29 4.97
N LYS A 31 -6.02 -15.56 6.27
CA LYS A 31 -6.65 -16.75 6.87
C LYS A 31 -8.16 -16.60 7.08
N SER A 32 -8.68 -15.38 7.22
CA SER A 32 -10.10 -15.12 7.52
C SER A 32 -10.94 -14.82 6.28
N ARG A 33 -10.33 -14.41 5.15
CA ARG A 33 -11.07 -14.02 3.94
C ARG A 33 -11.98 -15.14 3.46
N ARG A 34 -13.28 -14.91 3.53
CA ARG A 34 -14.29 -15.87 3.08
C ARG A 34 -14.40 -15.86 1.56
N ASN A 35 -14.62 -17.03 0.97
CA ASN A 35 -15.03 -17.08 -0.43
C ASN A 35 -16.41 -16.43 -0.57
N THR A 36 -16.52 -15.45 -1.44
CA THR A 36 -17.82 -15.01 -1.93
C THR A 36 -18.45 -16.19 -2.71
N ALA A 37 -19.68 -16.52 -2.40
CA ALA A 37 -20.39 -17.75 -2.79
C ALA A 37 -20.49 -18.03 -4.33
N THR A 38 -19.93 -17.17 -5.16
CA THR A 38 -19.99 -17.26 -6.62
C THR A 38 -18.83 -18.02 -7.28
N GLN A 39 -17.74 -18.30 -6.58
CA GLN A 39 -16.55 -18.90 -7.21
C GLN A 39 -16.48 -20.44 -7.14
N TYR A 40 -17.20 -21.07 -6.22
CA TYR A 40 -17.27 -22.53 -6.13
C TYR A 40 -18.73 -22.96 -5.92
N ALA A 41 -19.43 -23.17 -7.02
CA ALA A 41 -20.69 -23.88 -7.01
C ALA A 41 -20.45 -25.36 -6.65
N GLY A 42 -19.97 -25.62 -5.45
CA GLY A 42 -20.04 -26.91 -4.82
C GLY A 42 -21.51 -27.17 -4.44
N GLY A 43 -22.06 -28.29 -4.81
CA GLY A 43 -23.42 -28.66 -4.44
C GLY A 43 -23.65 -28.65 -2.93
N ILE A 44 -24.90 -28.81 -2.50
CA ILE A 44 -25.28 -28.93 -1.09
C ILE A 44 -24.38 -30.01 -0.43
N GLY A 45 -23.62 -29.61 0.60
CA GLY A 45 -22.68 -30.48 1.31
C GLY A 45 -21.22 -30.41 0.87
N SER A 46 -20.78 -29.35 0.15
CA SER A 46 -19.39 -29.12 -0.20
C SER A 46 -18.71 -28.09 0.72
N LEU A 47 -17.39 -28.25 0.92
CA LEU A 47 -16.55 -27.35 1.66
C LEU A 47 -15.61 -26.57 0.72
N ALA A 48 -15.91 -25.29 0.45
CA ALA A 48 -15.10 -24.49 -0.49
C ALA A 48 -13.72 -24.06 0.07
N GLY A 49 -13.58 -23.93 1.37
CA GLY A 49 -12.41 -23.34 2.02
C GLY A 49 -12.45 -21.81 2.04
N THR A 50 -11.28 -21.17 2.21
CA THR A 50 -11.12 -19.71 2.13
C THR A 50 -10.72 -19.27 0.72
N ALA A 51 -10.80 -17.98 0.43
CA ALA A 51 -10.45 -17.42 -0.87
C ALA A 51 -9.00 -17.76 -1.29
N TYR A 52 -8.09 -17.76 -0.34
CA TYR A 52 -6.66 -17.95 -0.60
C TYR A 52 -6.17 -19.38 -0.34
N LEU A 53 -6.94 -20.20 0.39
CA LEU A 53 -6.64 -21.60 0.68
C LEU A 53 -7.87 -22.47 0.45
N PRO A 54 -8.08 -22.98 -0.78
CA PRO A 54 -9.16 -23.91 -1.07
C PRO A 54 -9.05 -25.17 -0.21
N ALA A 55 -10.20 -25.76 0.16
CA ALA A 55 -10.20 -27.02 0.90
C ALA A 55 -9.68 -28.18 0.01
N PRO A 56 -8.73 -28.99 0.49
CA PRO A 56 -8.19 -30.11 -0.28
C PRO A 56 -9.26 -31.13 -0.70
N ASN A 57 -10.26 -31.36 0.15
CA ASN A 57 -11.40 -32.21 -0.14
C ASN A 57 -12.71 -31.40 -0.20
N SER A 58 -12.87 -30.63 -1.29
CA SER A 58 -13.99 -29.68 -1.46
C SER A 58 -15.35 -30.40 -1.67
N GLN A 59 -15.37 -31.70 -2.00
CA GLN A 59 -16.59 -32.47 -2.26
C GLN A 59 -17.25 -32.99 -0.98
N ASP A 60 -16.52 -33.01 0.13
CA ASP A 60 -16.98 -33.50 1.42
C ASP A 60 -17.35 -32.34 2.34
N GLY A 61 -18.65 -32.14 2.57
CA GLY A 61 -19.18 -31.12 3.47
C GLY A 61 -19.39 -31.60 4.91
N SER A 62 -18.81 -32.75 5.30
CA SER A 62 -18.94 -33.30 6.65
C SER A 62 -18.27 -32.41 7.70
N SER A 63 -18.73 -32.48 8.95
CA SER A 63 -18.12 -31.81 10.09
C SER A 63 -16.67 -32.25 10.31
N ASP A 64 -16.36 -33.50 10.07
CA ASP A 64 -15.00 -34.04 10.21
C ASP A 64 -14.05 -33.44 9.19
N ASN A 65 -14.49 -33.24 7.94
CA ASN A 65 -13.69 -32.56 6.93
C ASN A 65 -13.52 -31.09 7.23
N GLN A 66 -14.52 -30.43 7.80
CA GLN A 66 -14.38 -29.05 8.28
C GLN A 66 -13.32 -28.93 9.37
N ILE A 67 -13.34 -29.82 10.37
CA ILE A 67 -12.35 -29.84 11.45
C ILE A 67 -10.94 -30.06 10.90
N ARG A 68 -10.77 -30.97 9.95
CA ARG A 68 -9.49 -31.22 9.26
C ARG A 68 -9.01 -29.99 8.50
N TYR A 69 -9.91 -29.34 7.77
CA TYR A 69 -9.59 -28.12 7.03
C TYR A 69 -9.19 -26.96 7.96
N ASP A 70 -9.90 -26.78 9.08
CA ASP A 70 -9.55 -25.75 10.06
C ASP A 70 -8.19 -26.01 10.69
N ALA A 71 -7.84 -27.25 10.97
CA ALA A 71 -6.53 -27.65 11.44
C ALA A 71 -5.44 -27.41 10.37
N TYR A 72 -5.68 -27.76 9.11
CA TYR A 72 -4.81 -27.51 7.97
C TYR A 72 -4.54 -25.99 7.79
N ARG A 73 -5.60 -25.18 7.76
CA ARG A 73 -5.52 -23.73 7.67
C ARG A 73 -4.79 -23.09 8.86
N SER A 74 -5.02 -23.60 10.08
CA SER A 74 -4.37 -23.10 11.29
C SER A 74 -2.86 -23.28 11.26
N ARG A 75 -2.37 -24.44 10.77
CA ARG A 75 -0.96 -24.73 10.65
C ARG A 75 -0.25 -23.93 9.57
N ALA A 76 -0.94 -23.59 8.48
CA ALA A 76 -0.36 -22.82 7.39
C ALA A 76 0.29 -21.51 7.87
N SER A 77 1.46 -21.20 7.36
CA SER A 77 2.23 -20.00 7.71
C SER A 77 2.19 -19.00 6.55
N PHE A 78 1.85 -17.74 6.85
CA PHE A 78 1.91 -16.64 5.90
C PHE A 78 3.06 -15.70 6.27
N VAL A 79 4.01 -15.53 5.36
CA VAL A 79 5.11 -14.58 5.48
C VAL A 79 4.74 -13.35 4.66
N ASN A 80 4.68 -12.17 5.28
CA ASN A 80 4.19 -10.96 4.62
C ASN A 80 5.26 -10.27 3.77
N PHE A 81 5.49 -10.76 2.56
CA PHE A 81 6.44 -10.15 1.62
C PHE A 81 5.94 -8.82 1.03
N VAL A 82 4.62 -8.66 0.89
CA VAL A 82 4.03 -7.42 0.34
C VAL A 82 4.31 -6.23 1.25
N SER A 83 3.97 -6.34 2.54
CA SER A 83 4.21 -5.28 3.52
C SER A 83 5.70 -4.96 3.67
N HIS A 84 6.54 -5.97 3.82
CA HIS A 84 7.99 -5.76 3.94
C HIS A 84 8.58 -5.07 2.71
N THR A 85 8.11 -5.41 1.50
CA THR A 85 8.56 -4.74 0.27
C THR A 85 8.08 -3.30 0.22
N LYS A 86 6.82 -3.04 0.55
CA LYS A 86 6.23 -1.69 0.62
C LYS A 86 6.99 -0.81 1.62
N GLU A 87 7.16 -1.30 2.84
CA GLU A 87 7.87 -0.58 3.91
C GLU A 87 9.32 -0.28 3.54
N GLY A 88 10.01 -1.24 2.92
CA GLY A 88 11.36 -1.03 2.42
C GLY A 88 11.44 0.06 1.35
N MET A 89 10.49 0.09 0.41
CA MET A 89 10.40 1.12 -0.62
C MET A 89 10.09 2.49 -0.05
N LEU A 90 9.11 2.57 0.86
CA LEU A 90 8.78 3.83 1.55
C LEU A 90 9.96 4.33 2.40
N GLY A 91 10.66 3.43 3.09
CA GLY A 91 11.86 3.77 3.86
C GLY A 91 12.98 4.37 2.99
N MET A 92 13.12 3.94 1.73
CA MET A 92 14.08 4.55 0.79
C MET A 92 13.63 5.92 0.31
N VAL A 93 12.34 6.10 0.03
CA VAL A 93 11.76 7.38 -0.42
C VAL A 93 11.86 8.42 0.70
N PHE A 94 11.38 8.09 1.88
CA PHE A 94 11.27 9.03 3.01
C PHE A 94 12.46 8.99 3.98
N ARG A 95 13.61 8.47 3.53
CA ARG A 95 14.86 8.55 4.31
C ARG A 95 15.41 9.97 4.49
N LYS A 96 15.08 10.85 3.56
CA LYS A 96 15.30 12.29 3.67
C LYS A 96 13.94 12.96 3.87
N PRO A 97 13.85 14.01 4.71
CA PRO A 97 12.61 14.76 4.89
C PRO A 97 12.13 15.34 3.56
N THR A 98 10.82 15.41 3.40
CA THR A 98 10.19 16.06 2.24
C THR A 98 10.41 17.57 2.36
N GLU A 99 10.87 18.21 1.31
CA GLU A 99 11.01 19.66 1.25
C GLU A 99 9.65 20.26 0.87
N ILE A 100 9.08 21.06 1.77
CA ILE A 100 7.76 21.66 1.60
C ILE A 100 7.88 23.16 1.89
N GLU A 101 7.64 23.98 0.85
CA GLU A 101 7.49 25.43 1.00
C GLU A 101 6.14 25.82 0.39
N ILE A 102 5.27 26.38 1.19
CA ILE A 102 3.91 26.78 0.79
C ILE A 102 3.61 28.21 1.26
N PRO A 103 2.68 28.92 0.59
CA PRO A 103 2.31 30.27 0.96
C PRO A 103 1.71 30.37 2.37
N PRO A 104 1.89 31.50 3.09
CA PRO A 104 1.45 31.65 4.48
C PRO A 104 -0.07 31.50 4.71
N ASN A 105 -0.88 31.71 3.69
CA ASN A 105 -2.35 31.55 3.77
C ASN A 105 -2.80 30.09 3.83
N ILE A 106 -1.92 29.14 3.52
CA ILE A 106 -2.16 27.69 3.57
C ILE A 106 -1.12 26.95 4.41
N ASP A 107 -0.31 27.64 5.21
CA ASP A 107 0.76 27.05 6.05
C ASP A 107 0.22 26.10 7.12
N TYR A 108 -1.01 26.30 7.58
CA TYR A 108 -1.70 25.41 8.51
C TYR A 108 -1.78 23.95 8.01
N LEU A 109 -1.68 23.73 6.69
CA LEU A 109 -1.70 22.39 6.11
C LEU A 109 -0.51 21.53 6.54
N ILE A 110 0.62 22.15 6.89
CA ILE A 110 1.79 21.41 7.39
C ILE A 110 1.41 20.58 8.59
N GLU A 111 0.59 21.12 9.51
CA GLU A 111 0.14 20.44 10.72
C GLU A 111 -1.23 19.77 10.57
N ASN A 112 -2.08 20.25 9.66
CA ASN A 112 -3.47 19.80 9.53
C ASN A 112 -3.93 19.83 8.07
N ALA A 113 -3.49 18.88 7.27
CA ALA A 113 -3.80 18.82 5.84
C ALA A 113 -5.26 18.40 5.55
N ASN A 114 -5.85 17.53 6.38
CA ASN A 114 -7.17 16.94 6.16
C ASN A 114 -8.28 17.51 7.05
N GLY A 115 -8.01 18.53 7.85
CA GLY A 115 -8.95 19.07 8.82
C GLY A 115 -9.10 18.25 10.12
N ASN A 116 -8.41 17.11 10.27
CA ASN A 116 -8.46 16.23 11.43
C ASN A 116 -7.09 16.05 12.12
N GLY A 117 -6.15 16.97 11.88
CA GLY A 117 -4.83 16.97 12.51
C GLY A 117 -3.79 16.06 11.84
N LEU A 118 -4.02 15.62 10.61
CA LEU A 118 -3.03 14.86 9.84
C LEU A 118 -2.02 15.82 9.20
N HIS A 119 -0.74 15.62 9.48
CA HIS A 119 0.35 16.41 8.88
C HIS A 119 0.45 16.15 7.36
N LEU A 120 0.78 17.17 6.60
CA LEU A 120 0.90 17.07 5.13
C LEU A 120 1.94 16.03 4.70
N ASP A 121 3.10 15.98 5.36
CA ASP A 121 4.14 14.98 5.08
C ASP A 121 3.64 13.53 5.31
N GLN A 122 2.87 13.30 6.37
CA GLN A 122 2.27 11.99 6.62
C GLN A 122 1.21 11.64 5.56
N MET A 123 0.38 12.61 5.13
CA MET A 123 -0.59 12.39 4.05
C MET A 123 0.08 12.03 2.73
N ILE A 124 1.20 12.67 2.40
CA ILE A 124 2.02 12.35 1.21
C ILE A 124 2.54 10.92 1.30
N LYS A 125 3.04 10.51 2.46
CA LYS A 125 3.53 9.16 2.72
C LYS A 125 2.42 8.11 2.60
N ASP A 126 1.22 8.41 3.14
CA ASP A 126 0.05 7.53 3.05
C ASP A 126 -0.41 7.37 1.59
N ALA A 127 -0.44 8.46 0.82
CA ALA A 127 -0.76 8.43 -0.60
C ALA A 127 0.25 7.60 -1.41
N ALA A 128 1.55 7.75 -1.14
CA ALA A 128 2.59 6.94 -1.77
C ALA A 128 2.45 5.44 -1.42
N SER A 129 2.16 5.14 -0.15
CA SER A 129 1.90 3.78 0.35
C SER A 129 0.71 3.14 -0.37
N ASP A 130 -0.40 3.84 -0.46
CA ASP A 130 -1.62 3.36 -1.09
C ASP A 130 -1.46 3.17 -2.60
N THR A 131 -0.78 4.11 -3.27
CA THR A 131 -0.49 3.99 -4.70
C THR A 131 0.44 2.80 -5.00
N LEU A 132 1.36 2.45 -4.09
CA LEU A 132 2.17 1.22 -4.21
C LEU A 132 1.32 -0.04 -4.14
N LEU A 133 0.27 -0.06 -3.31
CA LEU A 133 -0.61 -1.23 -3.16
C LEU A 133 -1.58 -1.37 -4.32
N THR A 134 -2.26 -0.29 -4.71
CA THR A 134 -3.42 -0.35 -5.62
C THR A 134 -3.14 0.20 -7.01
N GLY A 135 -2.07 0.99 -7.18
CA GLY A 135 -1.78 1.72 -8.42
C GLY A 135 -2.70 2.93 -8.63
N ARG A 136 -3.53 3.30 -7.64
CA ARG A 136 -4.48 4.39 -7.73
C ARG A 136 -4.80 4.99 -6.38
N TYR A 137 -4.94 6.31 -6.32
CA TYR A 137 -5.37 7.07 -5.17
C TYR A 137 -6.11 8.33 -5.64
N GLY A 138 -6.89 8.97 -4.78
CA GLY A 138 -7.63 10.19 -5.11
C GLY A 138 -7.41 11.28 -4.07
N LEU A 139 -7.24 12.52 -4.54
CA LEU A 139 -7.20 13.71 -3.70
C LEU A 139 -8.32 14.66 -4.11
N LEU A 140 -9.17 15.04 -3.18
CA LEU A 140 -10.18 16.09 -3.34
C LEU A 140 -9.80 17.29 -2.50
N VAL A 141 -9.74 18.45 -3.12
CA VAL A 141 -9.65 19.70 -2.37
C VAL A 141 -11.06 20.19 -2.07
N ASP A 142 -11.37 20.36 -0.80
CA ASP A 142 -12.71 20.76 -0.37
C ASP A 142 -12.65 21.92 0.63
N TYR A 143 -13.73 22.65 0.71
CA TYR A 143 -13.91 23.76 1.63
C TYR A 143 -15.21 23.57 2.41
N PRO A 144 -15.22 23.79 3.73
CA PRO A 144 -16.44 23.65 4.53
C PRO A 144 -17.57 24.51 3.96
N GLN A 145 -18.78 23.93 3.91
CA GLN A 145 -19.96 24.67 3.51
C GLN A 145 -20.22 25.80 4.50
N THR A 146 -20.38 27.03 3.99
CA THR A 146 -20.60 28.23 4.79
C THR A 146 -21.89 28.91 4.37
N ASP A 147 -22.50 29.65 5.28
CA ASP A 147 -23.59 30.55 4.95
C ASP A 147 -23.10 31.66 4.03
N GLU A 148 -23.97 32.13 3.11
CA GLU A 148 -23.63 33.19 2.19
C GLU A 148 -23.30 34.50 2.92
N GLY A 149 -22.20 35.15 2.54
CA GLY A 149 -21.89 36.52 2.96
C GLY A 149 -20.96 36.65 4.16
N LEU A 150 -20.27 35.57 4.58
CA LEU A 150 -19.23 35.69 5.61
C LEU A 150 -18.08 36.59 5.14
N THR A 151 -17.67 37.49 6.02
CA THR A 151 -16.44 38.27 5.82
C THR A 151 -15.19 37.44 6.09
N GLN A 152 -14.04 37.83 5.53
CA GLN A 152 -12.78 37.15 5.77
C GLN A 152 -12.41 37.07 7.27
N ALA A 153 -12.81 38.06 8.05
CA ALA A 153 -12.62 38.07 9.50
C ALA A 153 -13.50 37.02 10.20
N GLU A 154 -14.74 36.83 9.76
CA GLU A 154 -15.65 35.79 10.28
C GLU A 154 -15.19 34.37 9.89
N VAL A 155 -14.71 34.18 8.66
CA VAL A 155 -14.09 32.92 8.19
C VAL A 155 -12.89 32.57 9.07
N SER A 156 -11.99 33.53 9.34
CA SER A 156 -10.82 33.32 10.20
C SER A 156 -11.22 33.03 11.66
N THR A 157 -12.24 33.73 12.18
CA THR A 157 -12.72 33.52 13.57
C THR A 157 -13.43 32.16 13.72
N ALA A 158 -14.12 31.72 12.70
CA ALA A 158 -14.78 30.41 12.66
C ALA A 158 -13.82 29.23 12.37
N GLY A 159 -12.55 29.53 12.05
CA GLY A 159 -11.56 28.51 11.73
C GLY A 159 -11.88 27.71 10.46
N LEU A 160 -12.59 28.32 9.51
CA LEU A 160 -12.98 27.69 8.25
C LEU A 160 -11.76 27.64 7.33
N GLN A 161 -11.28 26.44 7.04
CA GLN A 161 -10.07 26.22 6.25
C GLN A 161 -10.35 25.15 5.18
N ALA A 162 -9.80 25.35 4.00
CA ALA A 162 -9.79 24.32 2.97
C ALA A 162 -8.91 23.15 3.38
N SER A 163 -9.26 21.96 2.98
CA SER A 163 -8.53 20.73 3.32
C SER A 163 -8.38 19.81 2.11
N ILE A 164 -7.43 18.88 2.20
CA ILE A 164 -7.27 17.80 1.24
C ILE A 164 -7.94 16.56 1.80
N LEU A 165 -8.94 16.06 1.11
CA LEU A 165 -9.58 14.80 1.43
C LEU A 165 -8.98 13.70 0.59
N ALA A 166 -8.55 12.64 1.24
CA ALA A 166 -7.87 11.51 0.62
C ALA A 166 -8.83 10.34 0.43
N TYR A 167 -8.80 9.74 -0.76
CA TYR A 167 -9.66 8.63 -1.14
C TYR A 167 -8.81 7.46 -1.67
N PRO A 168 -8.77 6.32 -0.95
CA PRO A 168 -8.18 5.10 -1.47
C PRO A 168 -8.93 4.63 -2.74
N ALA A 169 -8.29 3.79 -3.55
CA ALA A 169 -8.82 3.33 -4.82
C ALA A 169 -10.25 2.78 -4.72
N GLU A 170 -10.54 2.04 -3.66
CA GLU A 170 -11.82 1.38 -3.39
C GLU A 170 -12.95 2.37 -3.09
N SER A 171 -12.60 3.59 -2.67
CA SER A 171 -13.59 4.64 -2.38
C SER A 171 -14.00 5.43 -3.61
N VAL A 172 -13.28 5.34 -4.73
CA VAL A 172 -13.60 6.04 -5.98
C VAL A 172 -14.30 5.08 -6.93
N ILE A 173 -15.61 4.93 -6.78
CA ILE A 173 -16.37 3.84 -7.44
C ILE A 173 -16.77 4.14 -8.89
N ASN A 174 -16.90 5.40 -9.24
CA ASN A 174 -17.29 5.79 -10.62
C ASN A 174 -16.71 7.16 -11.00
N TRP A 175 -16.37 7.31 -12.27
CA TRP A 175 -15.89 8.59 -12.83
C TRP A 175 -16.16 8.66 -14.32
N ARG A 176 -16.18 9.88 -14.86
CA ARG A 176 -16.37 10.15 -16.27
C ARG A 176 -15.56 11.37 -16.69
N CYS A 177 -14.86 11.21 -17.81
CA CYS A 177 -14.19 12.31 -18.50
C CYS A 177 -14.86 12.57 -19.84
N GLU A 178 -14.97 13.84 -20.23
CA GLU A 178 -15.51 14.28 -21.51
C GLU A 178 -14.57 15.28 -22.17
N VAL A 179 -14.63 15.38 -23.50
CA VAL A 179 -13.84 16.38 -24.22
C VAL A 179 -14.68 17.65 -24.32
N LEU A 180 -14.30 18.65 -23.53
CA LEU A 180 -14.93 19.98 -23.54
C LEU A 180 -13.96 20.97 -24.19
N ASN A 181 -14.41 21.66 -25.23
CA ASN A 181 -13.59 22.64 -25.96
C ASN A 181 -12.23 22.09 -26.45
N GLY A 182 -12.18 20.81 -26.81
CA GLY A 182 -10.95 20.15 -27.26
C GLY A 182 -9.98 19.68 -26.15
N VAL A 183 -10.35 19.91 -24.88
CA VAL A 183 -9.59 19.45 -23.71
C VAL A 183 -10.39 18.38 -22.99
N LYS A 184 -9.73 17.27 -22.66
CA LYS A 184 -10.33 16.20 -21.84
C LYS A 184 -10.40 16.66 -20.39
N GLN A 185 -11.60 16.67 -19.82
CA GLN A 185 -11.85 17.11 -18.45
C GLN A 185 -12.66 16.07 -17.69
N LEU A 186 -12.43 15.99 -16.39
CA LEU A 186 -13.20 15.18 -15.46
C LEU A 186 -14.57 15.86 -15.25
N THR A 187 -15.66 15.18 -15.60
CA THR A 187 -17.03 15.72 -15.52
C THR A 187 -17.87 15.10 -14.42
N MET A 188 -17.45 13.95 -13.89
CA MET A 188 -18.13 13.28 -12.79
C MET A 188 -17.14 12.44 -11.99
N VAL A 189 -17.27 12.43 -10.65
CA VAL A 189 -16.65 11.45 -9.75
C VAL A 189 -17.67 11.06 -8.69
N VAL A 190 -17.75 9.76 -8.38
CA VAL A 190 -18.57 9.23 -7.27
C VAL A 190 -17.65 8.62 -6.23
N LEU A 191 -17.74 9.16 -5.03
CA LEU A 191 -16.91 8.79 -3.88
C LEU A 191 -17.76 8.09 -2.82
N GLN A 192 -17.27 6.98 -2.29
CA GLN A 192 -17.86 6.34 -1.12
C GLN A 192 -17.22 6.88 0.16
N GLU A 193 -18.04 7.33 1.09
CA GLU A 193 -17.63 7.87 2.38
C GLU A 193 -18.25 7.04 3.51
N PRO A 194 -17.47 6.25 4.24
CA PRO A 194 -17.97 5.61 5.44
C PRO A 194 -18.29 6.67 6.51
N ARG A 195 -19.47 6.58 7.10
CA ARG A 195 -19.92 7.45 8.18
C ARG A 195 -20.46 6.64 9.33
N ILE A 196 -20.29 7.14 10.53
CA ILE A 196 -20.81 6.56 11.74
C ILE A 196 -22.10 7.28 12.09
N LYS A 197 -23.20 6.54 12.23
CA LYS A 197 -24.49 7.04 12.67
C LYS A 197 -24.78 6.51 14.08
N THR A 198 -25.03 7.40 15.02
CA THR A 198 -25.51 7.00 16.35
C THR A 198 -26.97 6.62 16.25
N ARG A 199 -27.36 5.53 16.88
CA ARG A 199 -28.76 5.10 16.95
C ARG A 199 -29.56 6.03 17.87
N ASP A 200 -30.78 6.37 17.48
CA ASP A 200 -31.64 7.23 18.29
C ASP A 200 -31.80 6.68 19.71
N ASN A 201 -31.44 7.49 20.70
CA ASN A 201 -31.46 7.20 22.14
C ASN A 201 -30.41 6.21 22.69
N ASP A 202 -29.42 5.81 21.90
CA ASP A 202 -28.29 5.04 22.42
C ASP A 202 -26.95 5.66 21.93
N TYR A 203 -26.23 6.33 22.85
CA TYR A 203 -24.93 6.95 22.56
C TYR A 203 -23.78 5.95 22.38
N PHE A 204 -24.00 4.69 22.75
CA PHE A 204 -22.98 3.64 22.72
C PHE A 204 -23.13 2.70 21.53
N GLU A 205 -24.31 2.64 20.93
CA GLU A 205 -24.56 1.84 19.72
C GLU A 205 -24.35 2.71 18.47
N VAL A 206 -23.38 2.32 17.65
CA VAL A 206 -23.05 2.97 16.37
C VAL A 206 -23.33 2.02 15.22
N GLU A 207 -23.79 2.58 14.13
CA GLU A 207 -24.03 1.86 12.87
C GLU A 207 -23.15 2.47 11.79
N ASP A 208 -22.39 1.60 11.10
CA ASP A 208 -21.58 2.01 9.95
C ASP A 208 -22.49 2.16 8.73
N CYS A 209 -22.51 3.37 8.17
CA CYS A 209 -23.29 3.71 7.00
C CYS A 209 -22.35 4.12 5.86
N MET A 210 -22.72 3.81 4.60
CA MET A 210 -21.97 4.22 3.43
C MET A 210 -22.72 5.33 2.69
N TYR A 211 -22.13 6.53 2.67
CA TYR A 211 -22.65 7.67 1.93
C TYR A 211 -21.93 7.80 0.58
N HIS A 212 -22.58 8.45 -0.36
CA HIS A 212 -22.00 8.71 -1.68
C HIS A 212 -21.95 10.20 -1.94
N ARG A 213 -20.73 10.73 -2.07
CA ARG A 213 -20.51 12.11 -2.54
C ARG A 213 -20.31 12.07 -4.04
N VAL A 214 -21.09 12.89 -4.75
CA VAL A 214 -21.00 13.00 -6.21
C VAL A 214 -20.48 14.38 -6.57
N LEU A 215 -19.37 14.40 -7.26
CA LEU A 215 -18.74 15.59 -7.81
C LEU A 215 -19.16 15.70 -9.27
N LEU A 216 -19.76 16.80 -9.68
CA LEU A 216 -20.25 17.01 -11.04
C LEU A 216 -19.77 18.33 -11.62
N LEU A 217 -19.48 18.34 -12.92
CA LEU A 217 -19.31 19.56 -13.70
C LEU A 217 -20.58 19.77 -14.53
N LYS A 218 -21.52 20.58 -14.00
CA LYS A 218 -22.79 20.91 -14.66
C LYS A 218 -22.63 22.25 -15.38
N ASP A 219 -22.85 22.28 -16.70
CA ASP A 219 -22.76 23.50 -17.50
C ASP A 219 -21.49 24.34 -17.26
N GLY A 220 -20.36 23.66 -17.03
CA GLY A 220 -19.08 24.30 -16.73
C GLY A 220 -18.96 24.83 -15.31
N VAL A 221 -19.84 24.42 -14.38
CA VAL A 221 -19.78 24.77 -12.95
C VAL A 221 -19.67 23.53 -12.12
N TYR A 222 -18.66 23.49 -11.24
CA TYR A 222 -18.49 22.41 -10.27
C TYR A 222 -19.55 22.44 -9.20
N THR A 223 -20.22 21.30 -9.00
CA THR A 223 -21.25 21.08 -7.96
C THR A 223 -21.01 19.79 -7.23
N GLN A 224 -21.42 19.73 -5.98
CA GLN A 224 -21.39 18.52 -5.14
C GLN A 224 -22.82 18.13 -4.74
N LEU A 225 -23.07 16.83 -4.71
CA LEU A 225 -24.29 16.19 -4.22
C LEU A 225 -23.94 15.16 -3.16
N LEU A 226 -24.79 14.98 -2.17
CA LEU A 226 -24.61 13.95 -1.15
C LEU A 226 -25.81 13.03 -1.08
N TYR A 227 -25.57 11.73 -1.13
CA TYR A 227 -26.57 10.67 -1.01
C TYR A 227 -26.31 9.83 0.23
N ASP A 228 -27.38 9.35 0.86
CA ASP A 228 -27.31 8.44 2.02
C ASP A 228 -27.09 6.97 1.62
N GLU A 229 -27.10 6.10 2.63
CA GLU A 229 -26.96 4.63 2.48
C GLU A 229 -28.10 4.00 1.65
N ASN A 230 -29.24 4.67 1.51
CA ASN A 230 -30.40 4.22 0.74
C ASN A 230 -30.43 4.81 -0.69
N ASN A 231 -29.37 5.49 -1.09
CA ASN A 231 -29.28 6.24 -2.35
C ASN A 231 -30.30 7.40 -2.45
N ALA A 232 -30.78 7.93 -1.31
CA ALA A 232 -31.59 9.10 -1.26
C ALA A 232 -30.73 10.37 -1.26
N LEU A 233 -31.08 11.36 -2.05
CA LEU A 233 -30.40 12.64 -2.11
C LEU A 233 -30.65 13.41 -0.79
N ILE A 234 -29.59 13.73 -0.05
CA ILE A 234 -29.66 14.46 1.22
C ILE A 234 -29.35 15.95 0.99
N ILE A 235 -28.30 16.22 0.20
CA ILE A 235 -27.86 17.58 -0.10
C ILE A 235 -27.75 17.70 -1.62
N ASP A 236 -28.42 18.71 -2.15
CA ASP A 236 -28.45 19.01 -3.57
C ASP A 236 -27.68 20.31 -3.87
N ASP A 237 -26.94 20.28 -4.99
CA ASP A 237 -26.29 21.43 -5.61
C ASP A 237 -25.49 22.38 -4.68
N ILE A 238 -24.55 21.81 -3.90
CA ILE A 238 -23.52 22.62 -3.27
C ILE A 238 -22.59 23.14 -4.38
N VAL A 239 -22.44 24.45 -4.49
CA VAL A 239 -21.55 25.09 -5.46
C VAL A 239 -20.38 25.72 -4.71
N PRO A 240 -19.22 25.04 -4.59
CA PRO A 240 -18.04 25.62 -3.98
C PRO A 240 -17.53 26.84 -4.76
N ARG A 241 -17.04 27.85 -4.03
CA ARG A 241 -16.54 29.09 -4.63
C ARG A 241 -15.08 29.32 -4.26
N LYS A 242 -14.34 29.93 -5.18
CA LYS A 242 -12.99 30.42 -4.93
C LYS A 242 -13.04 31.64 -4.00
N ALA A 243 -11.94 32.00 -3.38
CA ALA A 243 -11.84 33.16 -2.48
C ALA A 243 -12.31 34.49 -3.14
N ASN A 244 -12.18 34.61 -4.46
CA ASN A 244 -12.67 35.77 -5.22
C ASN A 244 -14.17 35.72 -5.50
N GLY A 245 -14.91 34.73 -5.02
CA GLY A 245 -16.34 34.52 -5.23
C GLY A 245 -16.70 33.84 -6.56
N SER A 246 -15.75 33.57 -7.45
CA SER A 246 -16.03 32.87 -8.70
C SER A 246 -16.30 31.37 -8.47
N THR A 247 -17.04 30.75 -9.35
CA THR A 247 -17.27 29.30 -9.38
C THR A 247 -16.07 28.59 -9.97
N TRP A 248 -15.98 27.29 -9.70
CA TRP A 248 -14.98 26.42 -10.30
C TRP A 248 -15.47 25.89 -11.65
N ASP A 249 -14.63 25.95 -12.65
CA ASP A 249 -14.84 25.42 -14.01
C ASP A 249 -14.23 24.03 -14.20
N ILE A 250 -13.65 23.47 -13.13
CA ILE A 250 -13.09 22.12 -13.03
C ILE A 250 -13.53 21.48 -11.71
N ILE A 251 -13.55 20.16 -11.66
CA ILE A 251 -13.65 19.41 -10.40
C ILE A 251 -12.25 19.41 -9.74
N PRO A 252 -12.06 19.97 -8.53
CA PRO A 252 -10.76 20.01 -7.84
C PRO A 252 -10.43 18.64 -7.23
N PHE A 253 -10.43 17.60 -8.06
CA PHE A 253 -10.11 16.22 -7.74
C PHE A 253 -8.99 15.74 -8.65
N GLU A 254 -7.96 15.12 -8.05
CA GLU A 254 -6.83 14.57 -8.79
C GLU A 254 -6.67 13.10 -8.51
N PHE A 255 -6.48 12.32 -9.57
CA PHE A 255 -6.05 10.93 -9.46
C PHE A 255 -4.54 10.86 -9.30
N ILE A 256 -4.08 9.94 -8.47
CA ILE A 256 -2.67 9.54 -8.39
C ILE A 256 -2.59 8.13 -8.94
N GLY A 257 -1.78 7.95 -9.97
CA GLY A 257 -1.51 6.64 -10.57
C GLY A 257 -0.05 6.20 -10.39
N SER A 258 0.21 4.91 -10.50
CA SER A 258 1.57 4.39 -10.45
C SER A 258 2.40 4.67 -11.71
N VAL A 259 1.73 4.94 -12.83
CA VAL A 259 2.34 5.26 -14.13
C VAL A 259 2.07 6.71 -14.51
N ASN A 260 0.81 7.14 -14.40
CA ASN A 260 0.38 8.51 -14.69
C ASN A 260 -0.87 8.89 -13.87
N ASN A 261 -1.18 10.19 -13.79
CA ASN A 261 -2.31 10.73 -13.02
C ASN A 261 -3.57 10.91 -13.89
N ASP A 262 -3.83 9.99 -14.84
CA ASP A 262 -5.03 10.04 -15.66
C ASP A 262 -6.24 9.30 -15.03
N GLU A 263 -7.35 9.22 -15.75
CA GLU A 263 -8.57 8.55 -15.29
C GLU A 263 -8.50 7.02 -15.37
N THR A 264 -7.49 6.45 -16.03
CA THR A 264 -7.34 5.00 -16.18
C THR A 264 -6.67 4.42 -14.95
N SER A 265 -7.19 3.33 -14.42
CA SER A 265 -6.55 2.66 -13.28
C SER A 265 -5.29 1.93 -13.72
N ASP A 266 -4.17 2.29 -13.16
CA ASP A 266 -2.90 1.62 -13.41
C ASP A 266 -2.85 0.23 -12.76
N LYS A 267 -1.95 -0.61 -13.26
CA LYS A 267 -1.67 -1.90 -12.62
C LYS A 267 -1.11 -1.66 -11.21
N ALA A 268 -1.68 -2.36 -10.23
CA ALA A 268 -1.17 -2.36 -8.85
C ALA A 268 0.31 -2.82 -8.82
N PRO A 269 1.25 -1.99 -8.37
CA PRO A 269 2.68 -2.30 -8.45
C PRO A 269 3.09 -3.58 -7.74
N LEU A 270 2.49 -3.87 -6.57
CA LEU A 270 2.81 -5.03 -5.74
C LEU A 270 1.97 -6.28 -6.06
N TYR A 271 1.09 -6.22 -7.07
CA TYR A 271 0.20 -7.33 -7.43
C TYR A 271 0.94 -8.64 -7.74
N ASP A 272 2.00 -8.57 -8.55
CA ASP A 272 2.76 -9.78 -8.92
C ASP A 272 3.43 -10.44 -7.68
N ILE A 273 3.84 -9.63 -6.70
CA ILE A 273 4.36 -10.13 -5.41
C ILE A 273 3.23 -10.76 -4.60
N ALA A 274 2.06 -10.13 -4.54
CA ALA A 274 0.90 -10.64 -3.80
C ALA A 274 0.43 -12.00 -4.33
N GLU A 275 0.36 -12.19 -5.66
CA GLU A 275 0.01 -13.49 -6.25
C GLU A 275 1.00 -14.59 -5.85
N ILE A 276 2.31 -14.30 -5.93
CA ILE A 276 3.34 -15.27 -5.53
C ILE A 276 3.28 -15.51 -4.02
N ASN A 277 3.00 -14.49 -3.22
CA ASN A 277 2.88 -14.59 -1.77
C ASN A 277 1.72 -15.51 -1.36
N VAL A 278 0.57 -15.42 -2.01
CA VAL A 278 -0.54 -16.37 -1.79
C VAL A 278 -0.17 -17.79 -2.26
N ALA A 279 0.55 -17.92 -3.37
CA ALA A 279 1.04 -19.22 -3.82
C ALA A 279 2.08 -19.83 -2.85
N HIS A 280 2.90 -19.01 -2.21
CA HIS A 280 3.80 -19.41 -1.12
C HIS A 280 3.00 -19.89 0.09
N TYR A 281 1.98 -19.16 0.51
CA TYR A 281 1.08 -19.53 1.60
C TYR A 281 0.41 -20.91 1.38
N ARG A 282 -0.05 -21.20 0.16
CA ARG A 282 -0.61 -22.51 -0.19
C ARG A 282 0.42 -23.63 -0.04
N ASN A 283 1.64 -23.40 -0.49
CA ASN A 283 2.74 -24.37 -0.30
C ASN A 283 3.08 -24.58 1.18
N SER A 284 3.01 -23.51 1.99
CA SER A 284 3.26 -23.63 3.44
C SER A 284 2.23 -24.50 4.12
N ALA A 285 0.95 -24.44 3.69
CA ALA A 285 -0.08 -25.30 4.21
C ALA A 285 0.21 -26.78 3.93
N ASP A 286 0.60 -27.12 2.70
CA ASP A 286 0.98 -28.49 2.31
C ASP A 286 2.24 -28.96 3.03
N TYR A 287 3.21 -28.08 3.21
CA TYR A 287 4.47 -28.37 3.94
C TYR A 287 4.18 -28.69 5.41
N GLU A 288 3.45 -27.83 6.11
CA GLU A 288 3.10 -28.03 7.52
C GLU A 288 2.23 -29.26 7.74
N GLU A 289 1.30 -29.55 6.82
CA GLU A 289 0.52 -30.80 6.85
C GLU A 289 1.42 -32.02 6.68
N SER A 290 2.38 -31.96 5.75
CA SER A 290 3.35 -33.04 5.56
C SER A 290 4.23 -33.24 6.80
N CYS A 291 4.70 -32.16 7.43
CA CYS A 291 5.45 -32.22 8.67
C CYS A 291 4.61 -32.85 9.81
N PHE A 292 3.35 -32.49 9.91
CA PHE A 292 2.43 -33.03 10.91
C PHE A 292 2.24 -34.54 10.73
N ILE A 293 1.99 -35.01 9.50
CA ILE A 293 1.77 -36.43 9.17
C ILE A 293 3.06 -37.24 9.37
N VAL A 294 4.19 -36.73 8.87
CA VAL A 294 5.50 -37.41 8.97
C VAL A 294 6.02 -37.44 10.41
N GLY A 295 5.75 -36.37 11.19
CA GLY A 295 6.15 -36.26 12.57
C GLY A 295 5.44 -37.24 13.53
N GLN A 296 4.36 -37.87 13.07
CA GLN A 296 3.56 -38.82 13.85
C GLN A 296 3.49 -40.19 13.17
N PRO A 297 4.56 -41.01 13.25
CA PRO A 297 4.56 -42.32 12.63
C PRO A 297 3.47 -43.21 13.24
N THR A 298 2.71 -43.89 12.37
CA THR A 298 1.65 -44.79 12.81
C THR A 298 2.21 -46.18 13.10
N PRO A 299 2.11 -46.68 14.33
CA PRO A 299 2.48 -48.05 14.62
C PRO A 299 1.51 -49.04 13.93
N VAL A 300 2.08 -49.97 13.21
CA VAL A 300 1.32 -51.04 12.56
C VAL A 300 1.78 -52.35 13.15
N ILE A 301 0.84 -53.10 13.74
CA ILE A 301 1.12 -54.42 14.31
C ILE A 301 0.25 -55.40 13.55
N SER A 302 0.85 -56.41 12.95
CA SER A 302 0.21 -57.46 12.20
C SER A 302 0.43 -58.84 12.84
N GLY A 303 -0.46 -59.78 12.56
CA GLY A 303 -0.39 -61.15 13.08
C GLY A 303 -0.96 -61.30 14.49
N LEU A 304 -1.77 -60.33 14.96
CA LEU A 304 -2.49 -60.45 16.23
C LEU A 304 -3.86 -61.04 16.03
N THR A 305 -4.28 -61.94 16.99
CA THR A 305 -5.68 -62.38 17.08
C THR A 305 -6.47 -61.41 17.98
N GLN A 306 -7.79 -61.34 17.77
CA GLN A 306 -8.64 -60.46 18.60
C GLN A 306 -8.53 -60.83 20.08
N GLN A 307 -8.53 -62.09 20.39
CA GLN A 307 -8.40 -62.56 21.76
C GLN A 307 -7.09 -62.11 22.41
N TRP A 308 -5.97 -62.15 21.68
CA TRP A 308 -4.69 -61.72 22.19
C TRP A 308 -4.69 -60.19 22.44
N VAL A 309 -5.33 -59.39 21.58
CA VAL A 309 -5.47 -57.95 21.75
C VAL A 309 -6.28 -57.63 23.01
N ASP A 310 -7.43 -58.34 23.22
CA ASP A 310 -8.31 -58.14 24.36
C ASP A 310 -7.61 -58.49 25.68
N ASP A 311 -6.83 -59.57 25.67
CA ASP A 311 -6.13 -60.10 26.87
C ASP A 311 -4.90 -59.22 27.26
N ASN A 312 -4.21 -58.60 26.32
CA ASN A 312 -2.90 -57.98 26.58
C ASN A 312 -2.89 -56.44 26.43
N PHE A 313 -3.79 -55.84 25.67
CA PHE A 313 -3.78 -54.41 25.45
C PHE A 313 -4.89 -53.60 26.16
N GLY A 314 -5.86 -54.23 26.78
CA GLY A 314 -6.81 -53.63 27.73
C GLY A 314 -7.38 -52.26 27.37
N GLY A 315 -7.33 -51.86 26.10
CA GLY A 315 -7.82 -50.55 25.58
C GLY A 315 -6.75 -49.62 25.00
N GLY A 316 -5.47 -49.99 24.95
CA GLY A 316 -4.44 -49.16 24.29
C GLY A 316 -3.04 -49.75 24.29
N ILE A 317 -2.25 -49.39 23.30
CA ILE A 317 -0.82 -49.75 23.21
C ILE A 317 0.01 -48.56 23.66
N GLU A 318 0.78 -48.68 24.72
CA GLU A 318 1.73 -47.65 25.13
C GLU A 318 3.06 -47.82 24.35
N LEU A 319 3.39 -46.84 23.53
CA LEU A 319 4.65 -46.76 22.81
C LEU A 319 5.56 -45.75 23.49
N GLY A 320 6.72 -46.16 23.90
CA GLY A 320 7.70 -45.26 24.51
C GLY A 320 9.08 -45.90 24.64
N SER A 321 10.11 -45.09 24.85
CA SER A 321 11.50 -45.54 25.00
C SER A 321 11.76 -46.43 26.22
N ARG A 322 10.79 -46.51 27.13
CA ARG A 322 10.92 -47.29 28.39
C ARG A 322 9.97 -48.47 28.46
N SER A 323 9.09 -48.67 27.47
CA SER A 323 8.17 -49.80 27.39
C SER A 323 8.59 -50.75 26.29
N GLY A 324 8.89 -51.99 26.62
CA GLY A 324 9.13 -53.05 25.64
C GLY A 324 7.78 -53.60 25.16
N LEU A 325 7.56 -53.69 23.85
CA LEU A 325 6.40 -54.30 23.25
C LEU A 325 6.66 -55.80 23.06
N LEU A 326 6.00 -56.63 23.85
CA LEU A 326 6.05 -58.11 23.72
C LEU A 326 4.97 -58.54 22.73
N LEU A 327 5.36 -59.32 21.72
CA LEU A 327 4.48 -59.78 20.66
C LEU A 327 4.50 -61.32 20.58
N PRO A 328 3.43 -61.99 20.12
CA PRO A 328 3.42 -63.43 19.84
C PRO A 328 4.38 -63.76 18.68
N LEU A 329 4.74 -65.07 18.58
CA LEU A 329 5.80 -65.57 17.68
C LEU A 329 5.60 -65.18 16.19
N ASP A 330 4.38 -65.05 15.73
CA ASP A 330 4.04 -64.77 14.32
C ASP A 330 3.64 -63.27 14.09
N ALA A 331 3.74 -62.41 15.11
CA ALA A 331 3.39 -61.02 14.99
C ALA A 331 4.60 -60.16 14.62
N ASN A 332 4.37 -59.12 13.83
CA ASN A 332 5.35 -58.16 13.41
C ASN A 332 4.90 -56.76 13.74
N ALA A 333 5.80 -55.92 14.29
CA ALA A 333 5.56 -54.53 14.52
C ALA A 333 6.44 -53.67 13.60
N SER A 334 5.86 -52.70 12.96
CA SER A 334 6.56 -51.73 12.14
C SER A 334 5.99 -50.33 12.37
N LEU A 335 6.78 -49.31 12.08
CA LEU A 335 6.27 -47.94 12.03
C LEU A 335 6.00 -47.60 10.58
N LEU A 336 4.76 -47.29 10.28
CA LEU A 336 4.40 -46.70 8.99
C LEU A 336 4.70 -45.23 9.04
N GLN A 337 5.75 -44.83 8.34
CA GLN A 337 6.20 -43.45 8.24
C GLN A 337 6.29 -43.07 6.77
N ALA A 338 5.67 -41.95 6.40
CA ALA A 338 5.82 -41.39 5.07
C ALA A 338 7.26 -40.88 4.87
N ALA A 339 7.79 -41.00 3.67
CA ALA A 339 9.06 -40.36 3.33
C ALA A 339 8.87 -38.83 3.30
N PRO A 340 9.87 -38.04 3.80
CA PRO A 340 9.80 -36.59 3.74
C PRO A 340 9.61 -36.10 2.29
N ASN A 341 8.63 -35.22 2.09
CA ASN A 341 8.38 -34.57 0.78
C ASN A 341 9.01 -33.16 0.78
N GLN A 342 10.13 -32.99 0.09
CA GLN A 342 10.84 -31.71 0.00
C GLN A 342 10.29 -30.78 -1.09
N MET A 343 9.30 -31.19 -1.88
CA MET A 343 8.79 -30.38 -2.99
C MET A 343 8.10 -29.09 -2.54
N PRO A 344 7.24 -29.08 -1.50
CA PRO A 344 6.66 -27.82 -1.02
C PRO A 344 7.69 -26.85 -0.48
N GLU A 345 8.70 -27.33 0.28
CA GLU A 345 9.80 -26.52 0.82
C GLU A 345 10.57 -25.83 -0.32
N ARG A 346 11.03 -26.62 -1.31
CA ARG A 346 11.72 -26.06 -2.46
C ARG A 346 10.86 -25.11 -3.27
N GLY A 347 9.55 -25.38 -3.35
CA GLY A 347 8.57 -24.50 -3.98
C GLY A 347 8.45 -23.15 -3.27
N MET A 348 8.52 -23.12 -1.94
CA MET A 348 8.55 -21.90 -1.14
C MET A 348 9.83 -21.10 -1.36
N GLU A 349 11.01 -21.74 -1.24
CA GLU A 349 12.30 -21.10 -1.49
C GLU A 349 12.38 -20.41 -2.86
N LEU A 350 11.91 -21.09 -3.92
CA LEU A 350 11.86 -20.51 -5.27
C LEU A 350 10.95 -19.29 -5.34
N LYS A 351 9.80 -19.31 -4.67
CA LYS A 351 8.87 -18.17 -4.62
C LYS A 351 9.44 -17.00 -3.84
N GLU A 352 10.12 -17.24 -2.74
CA GLU A 352 10.83 -16.19 -1.98
C GLU A 352 11.86 -15.48 -2.86
N VAL A 353 12.71 -16.24 -3.58
CA VAL A 353 13.68 -15.67 -4.52
C VAL A 353 12.99 -14.88 -5.65
N GLN A 354 11.82 -15.33 -6.13
CA GLN A 354 11.06 -14.62 -7.15
C GLN A 354 10.51 -13.29 -6.62
N MET A 355 9.92 -13.28 -5.42
CA MET A 355 9.37 -12.06 -4.80
C MET A 355 10.45 -11.02 -4.55
N VAL A 356 11.62 -11.44 -4.01
CA VAL A 356 12.77 -10.55 -3.81
C VAL A 356 13.25 -9.96 -5.15
N LYS A 357 13.34 -10.78 -6.21
CA LYS A 357 13.75 -10.30 -7.55
C LYS A 357 12.77 -9.29 -8.13
N ILE A 358 11.46 -9.50 -7.95
CA ILE A 358 10.44 -8.55 -8.43
C ILE A 358 10.54 -7.24 -7.66
N GLY A 359 10.62 -7.28 -6.32
CA GLY A 359 10.80 -6.09 -5.48
C GLY A 359 12.05 -5.29 -5.87
N THR A 360 13.17 -5.97 -6.07
CA THR A 360 14.42 -5.31 -6.50
C THR A 360 14.26 -4.63 -7.87
N ARG A 361 13.55 -5.23 -8.82
CA ARG A 361 13.32 -4.63 -10.15
C ARG A 361 12.44 -3.38 -10.11
N MET A 362 11.60 -3.21 -9.12
CA MET A 362 10.81 -1.97 -8.97
C MET A 362 11.68 -0.77 -8.62
N ILE A 363 12.83 -1.03 -8.00
CA ILE A 363 13.82 -0.03 -7.62
C ILE A 363 14.89 0.11 -8.70
N GLN A 364 15.24 -1.01 -9.37
CA GLN A 364 16.28 -1.11 -10.40
C GLN A 364 15.68 -1.63 -11.71
N GLU A 365 15.72 -0.85 -12.78
CA GLU A 365 15.45 -1.37 -14.13
C GLU A 365 16.70 -2.04 -14.70
N SER A 366 16.77 -3.32 -14.67
CA SER A 366 17.39 -4.31 -15.53
C SER A 366 18.31 -5.33 -14.88
N SER A 367 18.28 -6.50 -15.49
CA SER A 367 19.07 -7.68 -15.21
C SER A 367 20.21 -7.82 -16.25
N GLY A 368 21.42 -7.53 -15.86
CA GLY A 368 22.63 -7.88 -16.61
C GLY A 368 23.82 -7.81 -15.66
N ALA A 369 24.80 -8.69 -15.81
CA ALA A 369 26.08 -8.57 -15.13
C ALA A 369 26.76 -7.30 -15.65
N GLU A 370 26.65 -6.20 -14.92
CA GLU A 370 27.19 -4.91 -15.30
C GLU A 370 28.36 -4.49 -14.41
N THR A 371 29.25 -3.69 -14.99
CA THR A 371 30.32 -3.05 -14.25
C THR A 371 29.73 -1.98 -13.30
N ALA A 372 30.41 -1.73 -12.17
CA ALA A 372 30.01 -0.70 -11.21
C ALA A 372 29.80 0.68 -11.85
N GLU A 373 30.46 0.95 -12.96
CA GLU A 373 30.38 2.19 -13.73
C GLU A 373 29.11 2.30 -14.57
N ALA A 374 28.66 1.21 -15.18
CA ALA A 374 27.40 1.16 -15.91
C ALA A 374 26.20 1.22 -14.95
N ALA A 375 26.31 0.65 -13.74
CA ALA A 375 25.35 0.84 -12.66
C ALA A 375 25.27 2.30 -12.22
N LYS A 376 26.40 3.00 -12.05
CA LYS A 376 26.43 4.45 -11.70
C LYS A 376 25.75 5.33 -12.75
N ILE A 377 25.97 5.10 -14.04
CA ILE A 377 25.35 5.86 -15.14
C ILE A 377 23.83 5.61 -15.16
N ARG A 378 23.40 4.41 -14.81
CA ARG A 378 21.98 4.02 -14.78
C ARG A 378 21.27 4.57 -13.55
N PHE A 379 21.93 4.63 -12.39
CA PHE A 379 21.41 5.26 -11.18
C PHE A 379 21.24 6.79 -11.33
N ALA A 380 21.96 7.41 -12.28
CA ALA A 380 21.75 8.81 -12.63
C ALA A 380 20.52 9.04 -13.53
N GLY A 381 19.93 7.99 -14.09
CA GLY A 381 18.69 8.04 -14.88
C GLY A 381 17.46 7.82 -13.97
N GLN A 382 16.58 8.79 -13.94
CA GLN A 382 15.37 8.91 -13.14
C GLN A 382 14.26 7.87 -13.44
N ASN A 383 14.57 6.67 -13.92
CA ASN A 383 13.60 5.76 -14.54
C ASN A 383 13.28 4.52 -13.72
N SER A 384 13.35 4.53 -12.39
CA SER A 384 12.75 3.44 -11.62
C SER A 384 11.23 3.61 -11.56
N LYS A 385 10.47 2.51 -11.54
CA LYS A 385 9.01 2.55 -11.36
C LYS A 385 8.62 3.29 -10.09
N LEU A 386 9.38 3.08 -9.02
CA LEU A 386 9.21 3.79 -7.76
C LEU A 386 9.43 5.30 -7.94
N GLY A 387 10.47 5.71 -8.67
CA GLY A 387 10.73 7.14 -8.95
C GLY A 387 9.59 7.79 -9.73
N SER A 388 9.05 7.12 -10.76
CA SER A 388 7.90 7.64 -11.52
C SER A 388 6.66 7.78 -10.65
N LEU A 389 6.36 6.79 -9.81
CA LEU A 389 5.24 6.86 -8.86
C LEU A 389 5.38 8.06 -7.91
N ILE A 390 6.57 8.29 -7.38
CA ILE A 390 6.81 9.43 -6.46
C ILE A 390 6.67 10.78 -7.18
N VAL A 391 7.07 10.88 -8.45
CA VAL A 391 6.82 12.08 -9.26
C VAL A 391 5.32 12.32 -9.43
N ASN A 392 4.53 11.28 -9.69
CA ASN A 392 3.08 11.39 -9.80
C ASN A 392 2.43 11.86 -8.49
N VAL A 393 2.86 11.32 -7.35
CA VAL A 393 2.42 11.78 -6.02
C VAL A 393 2.75 13.26 -5.82
N GLU A 394 3.99 13.66 -6.10
CA GLU A 394 4.45 15.05 -5.98
C GLU A 394 3.63 16.02 -6.85
N GLU A 395 3.38 15.66 -8.11
CA GLU A 395 2.60 16.48 -9.04
C GLU A 395 1.14 16.63 -8.58
N ALA A 396 0.51 15.55 -8.10
CA ALA A 396 -0.86 15.59 -7.60
C ALA A 396 -1.00 16.48 -6.36
N PHE A 397 -0.10 16.36 -5.40
CA PHE A 397 -0.09 17.23 -4.22
C PHE A 397 0.21 18.68 -4.58
N ARG A 398 1.16 18.96 -5.48
CA ARG A 398 1.43 20.32 -5.95
C ARG A 398 0.21 20.95 -6.59
N LYS A 399 -0.53 20.20 -7.40
CA LYS A 399 -1.78 20.64 -8.03
C LYS A 399 -2.88 20.90 -7.00
N SER A 400 -3.04 20.00 -6.03
CA SER A 400 -3.99 20.16 -4.92
C SER A 400 -3.67 21.39 -4.06
N LEU A 401 -2.41 21.63 -3.73
CA LEU A 401 -1.97 22.82 -3.00
C LEU A 401 -2.24 24.11 -3.80
N THR A 402 -2.12 24.07 -5.13
CA THR A 402 -2.49 25.21 -5.99
C THR A 402 -3.98 25.52 -5.87
N TRP A 403 -4.85 24.51 -5.96
CA TRP A 403 -6.29 24.69 -5.77
C TRP A 403 -6.66 25.19 -4.37
N LEU A 404 -5.94 24.71 -3.34
CA LEU A 404 -6.10 25.24 -1.97
C LEU A 404 -5.78 26.73 -1.90
N GLY A 405 -4.72 27.17 -2.56
CA GLY A 405 -4.38 28.60 -2.67
C GLY A 405 -5.53 29.40 -3.32
N GLU A 406 -6.19 28.86 -4.35
CA GLU A 406 -7.36 29.50 -4.98
C GLU A 406 -8.58 29.56 -4.06
N PHE A 407 -8.82 28.54 -3.22
CA PHE A 407 -9.88 28.57 -2.20
C PHE A 407 -9.58 29.59 -1.09
N MET A 408 -8.35 29.68 -0.65
CA MET A 408 -7.94 30.55 0.48
C MET A 408 -7.46 31.96 0.06
N GLY A 409 -7.45 32.26 -1.26
CA GLY A 409 -7.15 33.59 -1.78
C GLY A 409 -5.69 34.01 -1.68
N GLY A 410 -4.75 33.09 -1.79
CA GLY A 410 -3.32 33.35 -1.80
C GLY A 410 -2.64 32.98 -3.09
N GLU A 411 -1.74 33.84 -3.55
CA GLU A 411 -0.78 33.53 -4.59
C GLU A 411 0.60 33.35 -3.96
N GLY A 412 1.34 32.33 -4.36
CA GLY A 412 2.70 32.10 -3.89
C GLY A 412 3.33 30.90 -4.56
N ASN A 413 4.65 30.80 -4.42
CA ASN A 413 5.39 29.67 -4.93
C ASN A 413 5.15 28.44 -4.04
N ILE A 414 4.86 27.30 -4.66
CA ILE A 414 4.70 26.00 -3.99
C ILE A 414 5.89 25.15 -4.39
N VAL A 415 6.74 24.83 -3.41
CA VAL A 415 7.83 23.86 -3.57
C VAL A 415 7.45 22.59 -2.82
N LEU A 416 7.45 21.51 -3.52
CA LEU A 416 7.26 20.18 -2.96
C LEU A 416 8.23 19.24 -3.65
N ASN A 417 9.23 18.78 -2.91
CA ASN A 417 10.24 17.86 -3.41
C ASN A 417 10.33 16.64 -2.51
N ILE A 418 9.98 15.48 -3.04
CA ILE A 418 10.14 14.19 -2.37
C ILE A 418 11.47 13.58 -2.84
N ASN A 419 12.17 12.89 -1.94
CA ASN A 419 13.44 12.25 -2.29
C ASN A 419 13.27 11.19 -3.38
N LYS A 420 14.03 11.32 -4.45
CA LYS A 420 14.08 10.37 -5.59
C LYS A 420 15.45 9.68 -5.70
N GLU A 421 16.37 9.99 -4.77
CA GLU A 421 17.68 9.37 -4.67
C GLU A 421 17.63 8.24 -3.65
N PHE A 422 17.33 7.01 -4.11
CA PHE A 422 17.09 5.86 -3.24
C PHE A 422 18.36 5.21 -2.71
N TYR A 423 19.52 5.56 -3.25
CA TYR A 423 20.81 5.04 -2.88
C TYR A 423 21.76 6.16 -2.52
N ASP A 424 22.61 5.93 -1.53
CA ASP A 424 23.72 6.83 -1.29
C ASP A 424 24.71 6.73 -2.44
N ALA A 425 24.94 7.83 -3.11
CA ALA A 425 26.07 7.93 -4.02
C ALA A 425 27.33 7.83 -3.17
N THR A 426 27.95 6.65 -3.09
CA THR A 426 29.31 6.55 -2.57
C THR A 426 30.19 7.35 -3.50
N ILE A 427 30.56 8.55 -3.07
CA ILE A 427 31.47 9.40 -3.85
C ILE A 427 32.85 8.74 -3.79
N ASP A 428 33.36 8.33 -4.96
CA ASP A 428 34.71 7.84 -5.10
C ASP A 428 35.69 8.97 -4.67
N PRO A 429 36.66 8.71 -3.79
CA PRO A 429 37.67 9.70 -3.43
C PRO A 429 38.36 10.33 -4.64
N GLN A 430 38.50 9.61 -5.77
CA GLN A 430 39.01 10.15 -7.02
C GLN A 430 38.07 11.20 -7.64
N MET A 431 36.75 11.02 -7.51
CA MET A 431 35.76 12.00 -7.99
C MET A 431 35.83 13.30 -7.19
N ILE A 432 36.02 13.22 -5.88
CA ILE A 432 36.23 14.41 -5.04
C ILE A 432 37.49 15.14 -5.49
N ALA A 433 38.63 14.44 -5.66
CA ALA A 433 39.87 15.03 -6.10
C ALA A 433 39.74 15.69 -7.50
N GLN A 434 39.05 15.06 -8.44
CA GLN A 434 38.79 15.62 -9.77
C GLN A 434 37.90 16.88 -9.69
N THR A 435 36.85 16.84 -8.86
CA THR A 435 35.96 18.00 -8.67
C THR A 435 36.69 19.18 -8.05
N MET A 436 37.55 18.94 -7.07
CA MET A 436 38.42 19.98 -6.51
C MET A 436 39.41 20.57 -7.53
N MET A 437 39.98 19.71 -8.38
CA MET A 437 40.82 20.18 -9.50
C MET A 437 40.06 21.06 -10.53
N LEU A 438 38.77 20.77 -10.76
CA LEU A 438 37.93 21.58 -11.64
C LEU A 438 37.58 22.92 -10.99
N GLN A 439 37.38 22.92 -9.68
CA GLN A 439 37.15 24.14 -8.91
C GLN A 439 38.41 25.01 -8.88
N ASP A 440 39.59 24.45 -8.65
CA ASP A 440 40.88 25.18 -8.69
C ASP A 440 41.15 25.80 -10.06
N ARG A 441 40.65 25.19 -11.15
CA ARG A 441 40.75 25.73 -12.51
C ARG A 441 39.63 26.73 -12.84
N GLY A 442 38.72 27.01 -11.93
CA GLY A 442 37.62 27.97 -12.12
C GLY A 442 36.53 27.48 -13.07
N VAL A 443 36.44 26.16 -13.32
CA VAL A 443 35.42 25.58 -14.20
C VAL A 443 34.08 25.43 -13.47
N ILE A 444 34.12 25.15 -12.16
CA ILE A 444 32.95 25.00 -11.28
C ILE A 444 33.14 25.86 -10.02
N GLY A 445 32.04 26.25 -9.39
CA GLY A 445 32.05 27.02 -8.15
C GLY A 445 32.20 26.13 -6.89
N MET A 446 32.56 26.76 -5.75
CA MET A 446 32.63 26.06 -4.46
C MET A 446 31.25 25.54 -4.01
N SER A 447 30.15 26.19 -4.41
CA SER A 447 28.79 25.74 -4.22
C SER A 447 28.53 24.37 -4.88
N ASP A 448 29.09 24.13 -6.08
CA ASP A 448 28.95 22.87 -6.79
C ASP A 448 29.72 21.75 -6.06
N VAL A 449 30.90 22.05 -5.51
CA VAL A 449 31.69 21.13 -4.69
C VAL A 449 30.91 20.77 -3.42
N ARG A 450 30.37 21.77 -2.71
CA ARG A 450 29.55 21.56 -1.51
C ARG A 450 28.30 20.76 -1.80
N TYR A 451 27.59 21.03 -2.91
CA TYR A 451 26.47 20.25 -3.37
C TYR A 451 26.85 18.77 -3.57
N LEU A 452 27.98 18.50 -4.23
CA LEU A 452 28.48 17.15 -4.43
C LEU A 452 28.80 16.45 -3.10
N LEU A 453 29.43 17.15 -2.16
CA LEU A 453 29.78 16.60 -0.84
C LEU A 453 28.53 16.32 0.03
N ARG A 454 27.49 17.18 -0.04
CA ARG A 454 26.20 16.93 0.60
C ARG A 454 25.52 15.70 0.01
N ARG A 455 25.53 15.58 -1.32
CA ARG A 455 24.98 14.43 -2.03
C ARG A 455 25.66 13.10 -1.66
N GLY A 456 26.93 13.16 -1.27
CA GLY A 456 27.69 12.00 -0.80
C GLY A 456 27.68 11.78 0.71
N ASN A 457 26.85 12.50 1.47
CA ASN A 457 26.78 12.47 2.93
C ASN A 457 28.15 12.74 3.62
N LEU A 458 29.05 13.44 2.94
CA LEU A 458 30.34 13.89 3.49
C LEU A 458 30.24 15.26 4.13
N LEU A 459 29.19 16.02 3.84
CA LEU A 459 28.84 17.30 4.40
C LEU A 459 27.41 17.24 4.89
N ASP A 460 27.15 17.80 6.07
CA ASP A 460 25.82 17.86 6.66
C ASP A 460 24.84 18.61 5.74
N SER A 461 23.70 17.98 5.42
CA SER A 461 22.68 18.53 4.53
C SER A 461 21.95 19.74 5.14
N GLU A 462 21.87 19.83 6.48
CA GLU A 462 21.19 20.91 7.19
C GLU A 462 22.09 22.17 7.30
N ARG A 463 23.38 22.01 7.10
CA ARG A 463 24.34 23.14 7.21
C ARG A 463 24.32 23.97 5.95
N THR A 464 24.01 25.27 6.09
CA THR A 464 23.92 26.20 4.97
C THR A 464 25.30 26.60 4.45
N ASP A 465 25.40 27.04 3.20
CA ASP A 465 26.66 27.50 2.60
C ASP A 465 27.23 28.71 3.35
N LYS A 466 26.36 29.58 3.90
CA LYS A 466 26.77 30.74 4.71
C LYS A 466 27.41 30.35 6.03
N GLU A 467 26.91 29.32 6.69
CA GLU A 467 27.52 28.81 7.94
C GLU A 467 28.87 28.17 7.69
N ILE A 468 29.01 27.47 6.54
CA ILE A 468 30.30 26.89 6.15
C ILE A 468 31.33 27.98 5.82
N GLU A 469 30.90 29.05 5.14
CA GLU A 469 31.75 30.19 4.82
C GLU A 469 32.18 30.93 6.08
N ALA A 470 31.25 31.18 7.00
CA ALA A 470 31.56 31.81 8.27
C ALA A 470 32.58 31.03 9.11
N ASP A 471 32.46 29.72 9.14
CA ASP A 471 33.40 28.82 9.84
C ASP A 471 34.79 28.80 9.13
N SER A 472 34.82 28.87 7.80
CA SER A 472 36.08 28.87 7.05
C SER A 472 36.85 30.20 7.17
N GLU A 473 36.16 31.31 7.27
CA GLU A 473 36.78 32.65 7.51
C GLU A 473 37.45 32.72 8.89
N VAL A 474 36.98 31.98 9.89
CA VAL A 474 37.59 31.92 11.23
C VAL A 474 38.97 31.23 11.22
N PHE A 475 39.25 30.37 10.24
CA PHE A 475 40.53 29.66 10.10
C PHE A 475 41.59 30.41 9.28
N GLU A 476 41.25 31.53 8.64
CA GLU A 476 42.22 32.34 7.86
C GLU A 476 42.95 33.44 8.68
N VAL A 477 42.78 33.54 9.98
CA VAL A 477 43.44 34.55 10.82
C VAL A 477 44.43 33.89 11.77
N GLU A 478 45.68 33.73 11.36
CA GLU A 478 46.92 34.34 11.88
C GLU A 478 48.15 33.82 11.11
N PRO A 479 48.88 34.66 10.39
CA PRO A 479 50.27 34.35 10.07
C PRO A 479 51.13 34.67 11.29
N VAL A 480 51.83 33.69 11.83
CA VAL A 480 52.92 33.84 12.82
C VAL A 480 54.13 34.46 12.14
#